data_bed492fde307c54290f49a7a1b4366b8
#
_entry.id   bed492fde307c54290f49a7a1b4366b8
#
_cell.length_a   1.000
_cell.length_b   1.000
_cell.length_c   1.000
_cell.angle_alpha   90.00
_cell.angle_beta   90.00
_cell.angle_gamma   90.00
#
_symmetry.space_group_name_H-M   'P 1'
#
loop_
_entity.id
_entity.type
_entity.pdbx_description
1 polymer ?
#
loop_
_entity_poly.entity_id
_entity_poly.type
_entity_poly.pdbx_seq_one_letter_code
_entity_poly.pdbx_strand_id
1 'polypeptide(L)'
;SKMADRFIATYEVLFDASAHNPIESKGKKLNANLGQKDGMANVGDQRDEVLRVDKALFREELQRLMNFHDHLDAFAFFKLAHSAYDKAVKDRNLKNLIFYHIHNPDNYAKLNFVQAVPNANWVMMVREPIQACESWIRGDFLKNEHTPIAASITTMLFEIDNIIYHKQNTIGLRLEDLKEFPRKTIPALCGWMGIEETESLYEMTAQGKKWWGDPA
;
A
#
# COMPACT_ATOMS: atom_id res chain seq x y z
N SER A 1 -13.65 21.20 2.15
CA SER A 1 -13.50 21.06 3.61
C SER A 1 -12.04 21.09 3.98
N LYS A 2 -11.71 21.72 5.11
CA LYS A 2 -10.32 21.78 5.63
C LYS A 2 -9.67 20.40 5.75
N MET A 3 -10.46 19.34 6.01
CA MET A 3 -9.96 17.97 6.12
C MET A 3 -9.55 17.39 4.77
N ALA A 4 -10.37 17.54 3.73
CA ALA A 4 -10.03 17.11 2.38
C ALA A 4 -8.80 17.86 1.83
N ASP A 5 -8.74 19.17 2.05
CA ASP A 5 -7.59 19.99 1.63
C ASP A 5 -6.31 19.56 2.34
N ARG A 6 -6.40 19.27 3.64
CA ARG A 6 -5.27 18.77 4.43
C ARG A 6 -4.83 17.39 3.97
N PHE A 7 -5.77 16.49 3.65
CA PHE A 7 -5.46 15.17 3.11
C PHE A 7 -4.71 15.29 1.77
N ILE A 8 -5.24 16.09 0.84
CA ILE A 8 -4.60 16.32 -0.47
C ILE A 8 -3.20 16.89 -0.30
N ALA A 9 -3.02 17.89 0.58
CA ALA A 9 -1.71 18.50 0.82
C ALA A 9 -0.72 17.53 1.47
N THR A 10 -1.20 16.64 2.35
CA THR A 10 -0.35 15.65 3.03
C THR A 10 0.08 14.52 2.08
N TYR A 11 -0.83 14.11 1.20
CA TYR A 11 -0.64 12.97 0.30
C TYR A 11 -0.67 13.40 -1.18
N GLU A 12 -0.03 14.50 -1.50
CA GLU A 12 -0.07 15.08 -2.85
C GLU A 12 0.36 14.08 -3.94
N VAL A 13 1.31 13.20 -3.61
CA VAL A 13 1.79 12.13 -4.51
C VAL A 13 0.69 11.18 -4.97
N LEU A 14 -0.37 10.98 -4.21
CA LEU A 14 -1.52 10.17 -4.62
C LEU A 14 -2.34 10.85 -5.73
N PHE A 15 -2.22 12.17 -5.85
CA PHE A 15 -2.96 12.96 -6.83
C PHE A 15 -2.11 13.40 -8.03
N ASP A 16 -0.81 13.43 -7.85
CA ASP A 16 0.17 13.68 -8.92
C ASP A 16 1.47 12.94 -8.58
N ALA A 17 1.73 11.84 -9.26
CA ALA A 17 2.90 11.01 -9.01
C ALA A 17 4.22 11.72 -9.34
N SER A 18 4.20 12.85 -10.03
CA SER A 18 5.38 13.69 -10.26
C SER A 18 5.64 14.71 -9.15
N ALA A 19 4.70 14.86 -8.20
CA ALA A 19 4.85 15.82 -7.11
C ALA A 19 5.96 15.42 -6.14
N HIS A 20 6.68 16.43 -5.66
CA HIS A 20 7.61 16.29 -4.56
C HIS A 20 6.86 16.51 -3.24
N ASN A 21 6.66 15.45 -2.49
CA ASN A 21 5.98 15.54 -1.21
C ASN A 21 6.97 15.47 -0.05
N PRO A 22 7.27 16.59 0.64
CA PRO A 22 8.01 16.52 1.89
C PRO A 22 7.09 15.96 2.98
N ILE A 23 7.18 14.66 3.26
CA ILE A 23 6.50 14.07 4.41
C ILE A 23 7.26 14.53 5.66
N GLU A 24 6.67 15.43 6.43
CA GLU A 24 7.16 15.76 7.76
C GLU A 24 6.71 14.68 8.74
N SER A 25 7.59 13.76 9.07
CA SER A 25 7.40 12.82 10.17
C SER A 25 8.39 13.14 11.30
N LYS A 26 7.87 13.46 12.48
CA LYS A 26 8.65 13.72 13.70
C LYS A 26 9.76 14.77 13.52
N GLY A 27 9.50 15.85 12.78
CA GLY A 27 10.45 16.94 12.56
C GLY A 27 11.59 16.63 11.58
N LYS A 28 11.55 15.48 10.90
CA LYS A 28 12.45 15.16 9.80
C LYS A 28 11.68 15.30 8.49
N LYS A 29 12.19 16.16 7.59
CA LYS A 29 11.71 16.21 6.20
C LYS A 29 12.21 14.96 5.49
N LEU A 30 11.31 14.02 5.25
CA LEU A 30 11.53 12.93 4.31
C LEU A 30 11.25 13.48 2.91
N ASN A 31 12.29 13.74 2.14
CA ASN A 31 12.15 13.99 0.70
C ASN A 31 11.76 12.67 0.03
N ALA A 32 10.47 12.41 -0.04
CA ALA A 32 9.97 11.22 -0.68
C ALA A 32 9.38 11.58 -2.04
N ASN A 33 10.15 11.35 -3.09
CA ASN A 33 9.64 11.27 -4.46
C ASN A 33 8.93 9.92 -4.65
N LEU A 34 7.98 9.60 -3.77
CA LEU A 34 7.37 8.27 -3.73
C LEU A 34 6.80 7.90 -5.09
N GLY A 35 6.06 8.78 -5.76
CA GLY A 35 5.49 8.49 -7.05
C GLY A 35 6.51 8.19 -8.15
N GLN A 36 7.62 8.93 -8.21
CA GLN A 36 8.71 8.67 -9.15
C GLN A 36 9.50 7.43 -8.76
N LYS A 37 9.82 7.29 -7.47
CA LYS A 37 10.56 6.16 -6.94
C LYS A 37 9.81 4.84 -7.12
N ASP A 38 8.49 4.87 -6.98
CA ASP A 38 7.63 3.70 -7.12
C ASP A 38 7.16 3.49 -8.59
N GLY A 39 7.78 4.15 -9.56
CA GLY A 39 7.48 3.99 -10.98
C GLY A 39 6.13 4.55 -11.44
N MET A 40 5.42 5.29 -10.58
CA MET A 40 4.08 5.82 -10.91
C MET A 40 4.11 7.04 -11.83
N ALA A 41 5.29 7.60 -12.08
CA ALA A 41 5.51 8.66 -13.06
C ALA A 41 5.90 8.13 -14.46
N ASN A 42 5.98 6.80 -14.64
CA ASN A 42 6.38 6.15 -15.89
C ASN A 42 5.50 4.93 -16.15
N VAL A 43 4.19 5.14 -16.16
CA VAL A 43 3.18 4.09 -16.42
C VAL A 43 2.73 4.14 -17.90
N GLY A 44 1.86 3.20 -18.26
CA GLY A 44 1.36 3.06 -19.64
C GLY A 44 2.30 2.25 -20.52
N ASP A 45 1.87 1.93 -21.72
CA ASP A 45 2.60 1.03 -22.64
C ASP A 45 3.94 1.60 -23.07
N GLN A 46 4.05 2.92 -23.21
CA GLN A 46 5.26 3.62 -23.64
C GLN A 46 6.11 4.16 -22.48
N ARG A 47 5.70 3.94 -21.22
CA ARG A 47 6.36 4.49 -20.01
C ARG A 47 6.42 6.01 -19.95
N ASP A 48 5.51 6.69 -20.59
CA ASP A 48 5.50 8.16 -20.74
C ASP A 48 4.32 8.83 -20.03
N GLU A 49 3.51 8.04 -19.32
CA GLU A 49 2.38 8.54 -18.58
C GLU A 49 2.69 8.70 -17.10
N VAL A 50 2.09 9.74 -16.50
CA VAL A 50 2.14 10.01 -15.06
C VAL A 50 0.77 9.78 -14.46
N LEU A 51 0.69 9.07 -13.34
CA LEU A 51 -0.58 8.93 -12.63
C LEU A 51 -1.02 10.28 -12.06
N ARG A 52 -2.23 10.68 -12.43
CA ARG A 52 -2.87 11.91 -11.95
C ARG A 52 -4.31 11.65 -11.60
N VAL A 53 -4.74 12.23 -10.48
CA VAL A 53 -6.10 12.13 -9.96
C VAL A 53 -6.68 13.53 -9.80
N ASP A 54 -7.94 13.68 -10.14
CA ASP A 54 -8.65 14.95 -10.05
C ASP A 54 -8.87 15.37 -8.58
N LYS A 55 -8.03 16.31 -8.12
CA LYS A 55 -8.09 16.85 -6.74
C LYS A 55 -9.42 17.54 -6.43
N ALA A 56 -10.03 18.18 -7.42
CA ALA A 56 -11.29 18.90 -7.22
C ALA A 56 -12.44 17.90 -7.04
N LEU A 57 -12.51 16.89 -7.89
CA LEU A 57 -13.51 15.83 -7.79
C LEU A 57 -13.36 15.02 -6.50
N PHE A 58 -12.13 14.69 -6.11
CA PHE A 58 -11.88 14.03 -4.82
C PHE A 58 -12.38 14.87 -3.64
N ARG A 59 -12.06 16.18 -3.62
CA ARG A 59 -12.48 17.09 -2.56
C ARG A 59 -14.00 17.17 -2.45
N GLU A 60 -14.66 17.34 -3.58
CA GLU A 60 -16.11 17.42 -3.66
C GLU A 60 -16.75 16.14 -3.14
N GLU A 61 -16.31 14.98 -3.64
CA GLU A 61 -16.88 13.70 -3.25
C GLU A 61 -16.61 13.36 -1.78
N LEU A 62 -15.39 13.55 -1.30
CA LEU A 62 -15.08 13.33 0.11
C LEU A 62 -15.93 14.22 1.03
N GLN A 63 -16.12 15.50 0.68
CA GLN A 63 -17.00 16.39 1.43
C GLN A 63 -18.44 15.90 1.40
N ARG A 64 -18.95 15.49 0.24
CA ARG A 64 -20.29 14.94 0.08
C ARG A 64 -20.50 13.72 0.98
N LEU A 65 -19.56 12.78 0.95
CA LEU A 65 -19.61 11.56 1.77
C LEU A 65 -19.56 11.87 3.26
N MET A 66 -18.69 12.77 3.68
CA MET A 66 -18.57 13.18 5.08
C MET A 66 -19.84 13.84 5.63
N ASN A 67 -20.61 14.55 4.80
CA ASN A 67 -21.83 15.23 5.23
C ASN A 67 -22.97 14.28 5.65
N PHE A 68 -22.85 12.99 5.35
CA PHE A 68 -23.81 11.97 5.81
C PHE A 68 -23.49 11.44 7.23
N HIS A 69 -22.44 11.93 7.87
CA HIS A 69 -21.98 11.44 9.16
C HIS A 69 -21.89 12.59 10.17
N ASP A 70 -22.57 12.45 11.29
CA ASP A 70 -22.47 13.40 12.42
C ASP A 70 -21.11 13.26 13.13
N HIS A 71 -20.55 12.06 13.12
CA HIS A 71 -19.24 11.73 13.69
C HIS A 71 -18.46 10.80 12.76
N LEU A 72 -17.18 11.05 12.64
CA LEU A 72 -16.25 10.23 11.86
C LEU A 72 -15.09 9.78 12.75
N ASP A 73 -14.95 8.47 12.93
CA ASP A 73 -13.73 7.89 13.42
C ASP A 73 -12.68 7.73 12.30
N ALA A 74 -11.48 7.33 12.67
CA ALA A 74 -10.38 7.16 11.72
C ALA A 74 -10.68 6.11 10.65
N PHE A 75 -11.38 5.03 11.00
CA PHE A 75 -11.69 3.95 10.07
C PHE A 75 -12.82 4.33 9.10
N ALA A 76 -13.86 5.02 9.59
CA ALA A 76 -14.90 5.59 8.73
C ALA A 76 -14.27 6.57 7.72
N PHE A 77 -13.43 7.49 8.20
CA PHE A 77 -12.71 8.40 7.32
C PHE A 77 -11.85 7.69 6.28
N PHE A 78 -11.11 6.65 6.68
CA PHE A 78 -10.31 5.83 5.78
C PHE A 78 -11.15 5.25 4.62
N LYS A 79 -12.31 4.66 4.93
CA LYS A 79 -13.23 4.13 3.91
C LYS A 79 -13.77 5.22 2.99
N LEU A 80 -14.19 6.36 3.55
CA LEU A 80 -14.69 7.47 2.74
C LEU A 80 -13.63 8.06 1.82
N ALA A 81 -12.37 8.14 2.28
CA ALA A 81 -11.26 8.60 1.46
C ALA A 81 -11.00 7.66 0.27
N HIS A 82 -11.05 6.35 0.48
CA HIS A 82 -10.95 5.37 -0.62
C HIS A 82 -12.10 5.51 -1.61
N SER A 83 -13.35 5.62 -1.14
CA SER A 83 -14.51 5.79 -2.00
C SER A 83 -14.45 7.09 -2.82
N ALA A 84 -14.01 8.18 -2.21
CA ALA A 84 -13.83 9.45 -2.90
C ALA A 84 -12.68 9.38 -3.93
N TYR A 85 -11.62 8.64 -3.62
CA TYR A 85 -10.51 8.42 -4.54
C TYR A 85 -10.93 7.59 -5.75
N ASP A 86 -11.67 6.50 -5.56
CA ASP A 86 -12.23 5.70 -6.65
C ASP A 86 -13.09 6.56 -7.59
N LYS A 87 -13.90 7.44 -7.02
CA LYS A 87 -14.70 8.39 -7.81
C LYS A 87 -13.81 9.34 -8.60
N ALA A 88 -12.73 9.84 -8.00
CA ALA A 88 -11.82 10.79 -8.63
C ALA A 88 -10.97 10.15 -9.74
N VAL A 89 -10.64 8.86 -9.64
CA VAL A 89 -10.00 8.11 -10.75
C VAL A 89 -10.99 7.67 -11.82
N LYS A 90 -12.29 8.01 -11.66
CA LYS A 90 -13.37 7.67 -12.59
C LYS A 90 -13.58 6.16 -12.78
N ASP A 91 -13.21 5.39 -11.78
CA ASP A 91 -13.52 3.97 -11.77
C ASP A 91 -15.04 3.78 -11.60
N ARG A 92 -15.62 3.01 -12.51
CA ARG A 92 -17.07 2.73 -12.51
C ARG A 92 -17.41 1.39 -11.86
N ASN A 93 -16.41 0.61 -11.50
CA ASN A 93 -16.61 -0.68 -10.88
C ASN A 93 -16.96 -0.51 -9.40
N LEU A 94 -17.98 -1.24 -8.95
CA LEU A 94 -18.29 -1.29 -7.53
C LEU A 94 -17.20 -2.08 -6.81
N LYS A 95 -16.49 -1.42 -5.90
CA LYS A 95 -15.45 -2.04 -5.08
C LYS A 95 -15.99 -2.31 -3.67
N ASN A 96 -15.81 -3.53 -3.23
CA ASN A 96 -16.21 -4.00 -1.90
C ASN A 96 -15.02 -4.49 -1.06
N LEU A 97 -13.81 -4.40 -1.60
CA LEU A 97 -12.58 -4.84 -0.96
C LEU A 97 -11.54 -3.72 -0.99
N ILE A 98 -10.89 -3.49 0.13
CA ILE A 98 -9.77 -2.56 0.26
C ILE A 98 -8.54 -3.37 0.66
N PHE A 99 -7.48 -3.32 -0.16
CA PHE A 99 -6.16 -3.77 0.22
C PHE A 99 -5.38 -2.62 0.83
N TYR A 100 -4.81 -2.88 2.00
CA TYR A 100 -3.95 -1.93 2.68
C TYR A 100 -2.59 -2.55 2.95
N HIS A 101 -1.54 -1.92 2.42
CA HIS A 101 -0.18 -2.39 2.62
C HIS A 101 0.43 -1.75 3.86
N ILE A 102 0.84 -2.58 4.83
CA ILE A 102 1.65 -2.15 5.97
C ILE A 102 3.10 -2.47 5.60
N HIS A 103 3.85 -1.40 5.31
CA HIS A 103 5.24 -1.52 4.93
C HIS A 103 6.12 -1.72 6.16
N ASN A 104 6.93 -2.75 6.13
CA ASN A 104 7.78 -3.19 7.25
C ASN A 104 6.96 -3.59 8.50
N PRO A 105 7.59 -4.17 9.52
CA PRO A 105 6.92 -4.51 10.77
C PRO A 105 6.58 -3.25 11.57
N ASP A 106 5.62 -2.46 11.08
CA ASP A 106 5.08 -1.30 11.79
C ASP A 106 4.02 -1.76 12.79
N ASN A 107 4.46 -2.00 14.01
CA ASN A 107 3.58 -2.42 15.09
C ASN A 107 2.47 -1.40 15.39
N TYR A 108 2.73 -0.12 15.17
CA TYR A 108 1.73 0.92 15.38
C TYR A 108 0.59 0.83 14.37
N ALA A 109 0.93 0.69 13.09
CA ALA A 109 -0.06 0.52 12.03
C ALA A 109 -0.84 -0.78 12.21
N LYS A 110 -0.18 -1.89 12.55
CA LYS A 110 -0.83 -3.19 12.82
C LYS A 110 -1.81 -3.12 13.98
N LEU A 111 -1.41 -2.58 15.12
CA LEU A 111 -2.27 -2.45 16.29
C LEU A 111 -3.48 -1.57 16.02
N ASN A 112 -3.29 -0.44 15.35
CA ASN A 112 -4.40 0.43 14.95
C ASN A 112 -5.38 -0.28 14.02
N PHE A 113 -4.88 -1.07 13.07
CA PHE A 113 -5.74 -1.84 12.18
C PHE A 113 -6.49 -2.96 12.90
N VAL A 114 -5.84 -3.71 13.77
CA VAL A 114 -6.50 -4.77 14.56
C VAL A 114 -7.60 -4.20 15.44
N GLN A 115 -7.37 -3.02 16.03
CA GLN A 115 -8.39 -2.35 16.85
C GLN A 115 -9.56 -1.81 16.02
N ALA A 116 -9.27 -1.20 14.89
CA ALA A 116 -10.29 -0.60 14.03
C ALA A 116 -11.06 -1.63 13.20
N VAL A 117 -10.42 -2.73 12.82
CA VAL A 117 -10.96 -3.78 11.93
C VAL A 117 -10.60 -5.17 12.46
N PRO A 118 -11.23 -5.60 13.58
CA PRO A 118 -10.86 -6.86 14.25
C PRO A 118 -11.06 -8.11 13.39
N ASN A 119 -11.89 -8.03 12.34
CA ASN A 119 -12.16 -9.13 11.42
C ASN A 119 -11.44 -8.97 10.07
N ALA A 120 -10.38 -8.17 9.99
CA ALA A 120 -9.60 -8.04 8.78
C ALA A 120 -8.91 -9.35 8.42
N ASN A 121 -8.82 -9.64 7.13
CA ASN A 121 -7.99 -10.70 6.61
C ASN A 121 -6.54 -10.19 6.45
N TRP A 122 -5.59 -11.01 6.85
CA TRP A 122 -4.18 -10.65 6.83
C TRP A 122 -3.41 -11.54 5.85
N VAL A 123 -2.76 -10.93 4.89
CA VAL A 123 -1.81 -11.60 4.00
C VAL A 123 -0.40 -11.24 4.46
N MET A 124 0.29 -12.20 5.05
CA MET A 124 1.69 -12.05 5.43
C MET A 124 2.57 -12.44 4.24
N MET A 125 3.13 -11.44 3.57
CA MET A 125 4.08 -11.68 2.50
C MET A 125 5.44 -12.05 3.11
N VAL A 126 5.91 -13.24 2.81
CA VAL A 126 7.25 -13.70 3.20
C VAL A 126 8.13 -13.88 1.96
N ARG A 127 9.41 -13.73 2.15
CA ARG A 127 10.43 -13.92 1.13
C ARG A 127 11.47 -14.90 1.65
N GLU A 128 12.18 -15.53 0.73
CA GLU A 128 13.32 -16.38 1.08
C GLU A 128 14.28 -15.58 2.00
N PRO A 129 14.56 -16.09 3.23
CA PRO A 129 15.22 -15.29 4.26
C PRO A 129 16.62 -14.83 3.88
N ILE A 130 17.41 -15.66 3.18
CA ILE A 130 18.77 -15.31 2.77
C ILE A 130 18.76 -14.16 1.77
N GLN A 131 17.88 -14.24 0.76
CA GLN A 131 17.74 -13.17 -0.24
C GLN A 131 17.18 -11.88 0.35
N ALA A 132 16.27 -11.98 1.31
CA ALA A 132 15.74 -10.81 2.03
C ALA A 132 16.85 -10.14 2.83
N CYS A 133 17.63 -10.90 3.60
CA CYS A 133 18.77 -10.39 4.36
C CYS A 133 19.86 -9.80 3.44
N GLU A 134 20.20 -10.48 2.36
CA GLU A 134 21.20 -10.00 1.40
C GLU A 134 20.82 -8.64 0.82
N SER A 135 19.56 -8.48 0.41
CA SER A 135 19.05 -7.21 -0.13
C SER A 135 19.20 -6.06 0.85
N TRP A 136 18.89 -6.29 2.14
CA TRP A 136 18.98 -5.28 3.18
C TRP A 136 20.44 -4.99 3.56
N ILE A 137 21.24 -6.03 3.78
CA ILE A 137 22.66 -5.92 4.10
C ILE A 137 23.40 -5.14 3.02
N ARG A 138 23.14 -5.44 1.75
CA ARG A 138 23.76 -4.72 0.63
C ARG A 138 23.45 -3.23 0.65
N GLY A 139 22.19 -2.86 0.90
CA GLY A 139 21.76 -1.47 0.97
C GLY A 139 22.45 -0.70 2.11
N ASP A 140 22.50 -1.27 3.30
CA ASP A 140 23.09 -0.64 4.48
C ASP A 140 24.62 -0.69 4.44
N PHE A 141 25.20 -1.77 3.92
CA PHE A 141 26.65 -1.88 3.75
C PHE A 141 27.20 -0.82 2.78
N LEU A 142 26.51 -0.57 1.68
CA LEU A 142 26.88 0.49 0.73
C LEU A 142 26.82 1.89 1.35
N LYS A 143 26.00 2.08 2.38
CA LYS A 143 25.90 3.32 3.15
C LYS A 143 26.83 3.37 4.35
N ASN A 144 27.60 2.32 4.58
CA ASN A 144 28.44 2.18 5.79
C ASN A 144 27.63 2.14 7.10
N GLU A 145 26.39 1.69 7.05
CA GLU A 145 25.45 1.62 8.17
C GLU A 145 25.28 0.16 8.63
N HIS A 146 26.11 -0.30 9.57
CA HIS A 146 26.12 -1.71 9.98
C HIS A 146 25.18 -1.99 11.17
N THR A 147 24.92 -1.01 12.01
CA THR A 147 24.08 -1.15 13.21
C THR A 147 22.61 -1.51 12.90
N PRO A 148 21.97 -0.96 11.84
CA PRO A 148 20.58 -1.30 11.49
C PRO A 148 20.39 -2.75 11.06
N ILE A 149 21.41 -3.41 10.53
CA ILE A 149 21.31 -4.76 9.96
C ILE A 149 20.85 -5.78 11.02
N ALA A 150 21.52 -5.80 12.16
CA ALA A 150 21.17 -6.72 13.25
C ALA A 150 19.76 -6.44 13.79
N ALA A 151 19.38 -5.17 13.94
CA ALA A 151 18.05 -4.77 14.36
C ALA A 151 16.99 -5.19 13.35
N SER A 152 17.25 -5.04 12.07
CA SER A 152 16.35 -5.44 10.99
C SER A 152 16.13 -6.95 10.95
N ILE A 153 17.20 -7.74 11.04
CA ILE A 153 17.10 -9.21 11.08
C ILE A 153 16.31 -9.65 12.32
N THR A 154 16.61 -9.08 13.48
CA THR A 154 15.90 -9.38 14.74
C THR A 154 14.42 -9.04 14.60
N THR A 155 14.09 -7.89 14.05
CA THR A 155 12.70 -7.47 13.82
C THR A 155 11.97 -8.42 12.89
N MET A 156 12.61 -8.88 11.81
CA MET A 156 12.02 -9.86 10.88
C MET A 156 11.72 -11.20 11.57
N LEU A 157 12.64 -11.68 12.41
CA LEU A 157 12.45 -12.94 13.14
C LEU A 157 11.29 -12.84 14.13
N PHE A 158 11.19 -11.73 14.87
CA PHE A 158 10.06 -11.49 15.77
C PHE A 158 8.74 -11.27 15.04
N GLU A 159 8.79 -10.77 13.81
CA GLU A 159 7.58 -10.56 13.04
C GLU A 159 6.90 -11.88 12.65
N ILE A 160 7.67 -12.91 12.33
CA ILE A 160 7.15 -14.23 11.94
C ILE A 160 6.31 -14.85 13.07
N ASP A 161 6.70 -14.61 14.33
CA ASP A 161 5.99 -15.11 15.51
C ASP A 161 5.03 -14.08 16.11
N ASN A 162 4.60 -13.09 15.37
CA ASN A 162 3.70 -12.06 15.88
C ASN A 162 2.31 -12.64 16.16
N ILE A 163 1.82 -12.43 17.38
CA ILE A 163 0.53 -12.95 17.88
C ILE A 163 -0.67 -12.54 16.99
N ILE A 164 -0.56 -11.46 16.22
CA ILE A 164 -1.59 -11.03 15.28
C ILE A 164 -1.87 -12.13 14.27
N TYR A 165 -0.82 -12.78 13.75
CA TYR A 165 -0.95 -13.83 12.74
C TYR A 165 -1.53 -15.12 13.30
N HIS A 166 -1.50 -15.32 14.61
CA HIS A 166 -2.13 -16.46 15.27
C HIS A 166 -3.60 -16.23 15.65
N LYS A 167 -4.01 -14.97 15.80
CA LYS A 167 -5.36 -14.61 16.25
C LYS A 167 -6.31 -14.13 15.16
N GLN A 168 -5.77 -13.71 14.03
CA GLN A 168 -6.53 -13.17 12.93
C GLN A 168 -6.67 -14.20 11.80
N ASN A 169 -7.62 -13.97 10.90
CA ASN A 169 -7.68 -14.75 9.67
C ASN A 169 -6.47 -14.38 8.79
N THR A 170 -5.43 -15.20 8.87
CA THR A 170 -4.12 -14.92 8.28
C THR A 170 -3.68 -16.04 7.35
N ILE A 171 -3.11 -15.67 6.21
CA ILE A 171 -2.42 -16.57 5.29
C ILE A 171 -0.99 -16.08 5.06
N GLY A 172 -0.03 -17.02 5.02
CA GLY A 172 1.31 -16.77 4.55
C GLY A 172 1.39 -16.90 3.03
N LEU A 173 2.01 -15.92 2.37
CA LEU A 173 2.23 -15.91 0.93
C LEU A 173 3.72 -15.72 0.65
N ARG A 174 4.35 -16.69 -0.03
CA ARG A 174 5.74 -16.54 -0.46
C ARG A 174 5.81 -15.70 -1.73
N LEU A 175 6.70 -14.73 -1.72
CA LEU A 175 6.92 -13.87 -2.89
C LEU A 175 7.40 -14.68 -4.11
N GLU A 176 8.23 -15.71 -3.86
CA GLU A 176 8.73 -16.61 -4.88
C GLU A 176 7.59 -17.38 -5.55
N ASP A 177 6.64 -17.92 -4.76
CA ASP A 177 5.48 -18.64 -5.30
C ASP A 177 4.59 -17.73 -6.16
N LEU A 178 4.44 -16.47 -5.75
CA LEU A 178 3.69 -15.49 -6.54
C LEU A 178 4.39 -15.16 -7.87
N LYS A 179 5.74 -15.12 -7.88
CA LYS A 179 6.50 -14.79 -9.08
C LYS A 179 6.68 -15.98 -10.04
N GLU A 180 6.96 -17.15 -9.49
CA GLU A 180 7.30 -18.34 -10.29
C GLU A 180 6.06 -19.14 -10.69
N PHE A 181 5.03 -19.16 -9.84
CA PHE A 181 3.82 -19.94 -10.02
C PHE A 181 2.53 -19.10 -9.86
N PRO A 182 2.41 -17.94 -10.53
CA PRO A 182 1.26 -17.05 -10.33
C PRO A 182 -0.06 -17.74 -10.63
N ARG A 183 -0.13 -18.56 -11.70
CA ARG A 183 -1.34 -19.30 -12.11
C ARG A 183 -1.79 -20.37 -11.11
N LYS A 184 -0.97 -20.71 -10.12
CA LYS A 184 -1.32 -21.61 -9.01
C LYS A 184 -1.61 -20.81 -7.74
N THR A 185 -0.84 -19.77 -7.50
CA THR A 185 -0.84 -18.99 -6.25
C THR A 185 -2.04 -18.03 -6.18
N ILE A 186 -2.30 -17.31 -7.26
CA ILE A 186 -3.40 -16.32 -7.31
C ILE A 186 -4.78 -16.97 -7.13
N PRO A 187 -5.15 -18.07 -7.81
CA PRO A 187 -6.44 -18.74 -7.58
C PRO A 187 -6.60 -19.19 -6.13
N ALA A 188 -5.55 -19.74 -5.51
CA ALA A 188 -5.61 -20.16 -4.11
C ALA A 188 -5.82 -18.97 -3.16
N LEU A 189 -5.17 -17.85 -3.44
CA LEU A 189 -5.35 -16.62 -2.67
C LEU A 189 -6.76 -16.05 -2.86
N CYS A 190 -7.26 -16.01 -4.08
CA CYS A 190 -8.64 -15.58 -4.39
C CYS A 190 -9.67 -16.44 -3.67
N GLY A 191 -9.51 -17.76 -3.71
CA GLY A 191 -10.39 -18.70 -2.99
C GLY A 191 -10.37 -18.45 -1.48
N TRP A 192 -9.21 -18.18 -0.88
CA TRP A 192 -9.12 -17.87 0.54
C TRP A 192 -9.77 -16.52 0.88
N MET A 193 -9.63 -15.51 0.01
CA MET A 193 -10.26 -14.20 0.19
C MET A 193 -11.76 -14.19 -0.13
N GLY A 194 -12.29 -15.22 -0.81
CA GLY A 194 -13.66 -15.26 -1.28
C GLY A 194 -13.95 -14.28 -2.42
N ILE A 195 -12.95 -14.02 -3.28
CA ILE A 195 -13.08 -13.15 -4.45
C ILE A 195 -12.95 -13.93 -5.75
N GLU A 196 -13.54 -13.42 -6.82
CA GLU A 196 -13.43 -14.00 -8.15
C GLU A 196 -12.03 -13.78 -8.74
N GLU A 197 -11.48 -14.83 -9.36
CA GLU A 197 -10.26 -14.74 -10.14
C GLU A 197 -10.54 -14.05 -11.48
N THR A 198 -9.72 -13.10 -11.86
CA THR A 198 -9.79 -12.40 -13.14
C THR A 198 -8.41 -12.31 -13.79
N GLU A 199 -8.34 -12.23 -15.11
CA GLU A 199 -7.06 -12.12 -15.83
C GLU A 199 -6.27 -10.85 -15.45
N SER A 200 -6.95 -9.78 -15.04
CA SER A 200 -6.28 -8.57 -14.57
C SER A 200 -5.39 -8.75 -13.34
N LEU A 201 -5.60 -9.83 -12.57
CA LEU A 201 -4.74 -10.15 -11.41
C LEU A 201 -3.35 -10.63 -11.82
N TYR A 202 -3.16 -10.99 -13.07
CA TYR A 202 -1.85 -11.42 -13.63
C TYR A 202 -1.09 -10.27 -14.29
N GLU A 203 -1.67 -9.09 -14.32
CA GLU A 203 -1.09 -7.89 -14.87
C GLU A 203 -0.63 -6.94 -13.77
N MET A 204 0.56 -6.38 -13.91
CA MET A 204 1.00 -5.30 -13.02
C MET A 204 0.47 -3.98 -13.55
N THR A 205 -0.54 -3.46 -12.88
CA THR A 205 -1.18 -2.20 -13.27
C THR A 205 -1.26 -1.22 -12.10
N ALA A 206 -1.29 0.06 -12.43
CA ALA A 206 -1.60 1.14 -11.53
C ALA A 206 -2.69 2.01 -12.15
N GLN A 207 -3.86 2.10 -11.52
CA GLN A 207 -5.05 2.77 -12.05
C GLN A 207 -5.44 2.30 -13.47
N GLY A 208 -5.33 0.99 -13.73
CA GLY A 208 -5.64 0.39 -15.05
C GLY A 208 -4.59 0.64 -16.13
N LYS A 209 -3.49 1.32 -15.82
CA LYS A 209 -2.35 1.52 -16.72
C LYS A 209 -1.26 0.53 -16.40
N LYS A 210 -0.55 0.07 -17.41
CA LYS A 210 0.59 -0.83 -17.22
C LYS A 210 1.63 -0.18 -16.32
N TRP A 211 2.02 -0.90 -15.28
CA TRP A 211 3.09 -0.50 -14.37
C TRP A 211 4.31 -1.38 -14.61
N TRP A 212 5.48 -0.77 -14.64
CA TRP A 212 6.73 -1.42 -15.01
C TRP A 212 7.63 -1.75 -13.82
N GLY A 213 7.14 -1.54 -12.61
CA GLY A 213 7.92 -1.67 -11.38
C GLY A 213 8.69 -0.39 -11.03
N ASP A 214 9.43 -0.48 -9.93
CA ASP A 214 10.28 0.62 -9.50
C ASP A 214 11.41 0.85 -10.53
N PRO A 215 11.79 2.11 -10.78
CA PRO A 215 12.96 2.38 -11.59
C PRO A 215 14.22 1.79 -10.92
N ALA A 216 15.01 1.08 -11.71
CA ALA A 216 16.25 0.43 -11.26
C ALA A 216 17.34 1.48 -10.96
#